data_50cb995a49f043bdb037efdd94044895
#
_entry.id   50cb995a49f043bdb037efdd94044895
#
_cell.length_a   1.000
_cell.length_b   1.000
_cell.length_c   1.000
_cell.angle_alpha   90.00
_cell.angle_beta   90.00
_cell.angle_gamma   90.00
#
_symmetry.space_group_name_H-M   'P 1'
#
loop_
_entity.id
_entity.type
_entity.pdbx_description
1 polymer ?
#
loop_
_entity_poly.entity_id
_entity_poly.type
_entity_poly.pdbx_seq_one_letter_code
_entity_poly.pdbx_strand_id
1 'polypeptide(L)'
;MKKILYMLSFVLLATSCDWLAITPENSIDEDDLFTTGYGFRNALNGVYLKIGSRDLYGENLSWGFLSAAAQEYLTDNSQQGQNSVQISKDAADFIYNSTSTQPVIQTIWETQYSVIANINKIIEHIDNIDKSEFAFGEDEKNLIKAEAYALRAMLHFDLLRLFAPAPATNPTGTYLPYREKFGPEIGEQLSVTA
;
A
#
# COMPACT_ATOMS: atom_id res chain seq x y z
N MET A 1 57.70 -5.77 18.69
CA MET A 1 56.72 -4.98 19.45
C MET A 1 55.86 -4.09 18.55
N LYS A 2 56.37 -3.31 17.62
CA LYS A 2 55.56 -2.45 16.73
C LYS A 2 54.57 -3.22 15.85
N LYS A 3 54.93 -4.40 15.30
CA LYS A 3 54.02 -5.23 14.46
C LYS A 3 52.83 -5.81 15.24
N ILE A 4 53.02 -6.14 16.52
CA ILE A 4 51.96 -6.63 17.42
C ILE A 4 50.98 -5.51 17.75
N LEU A 5 51.47 -4.28 17.90
CA LEU A 5 50.64 -3.10 18.17
C LEU A 5 49.72 -2.78 16.97
N TYR A 6 50.22 -2.89 15.74
CA TYR A 6 49.40 -2.69 14.53
C TYR A 6 48.38 -3.80 14.34
N MET A 7 48.71 -5.06 14.68
CA MET A 7 47.75 -6.17 14.62
C MET A 7 46.65 -6.03 15.65
N LEU A 8 46.97 -5.55 16.86
CA LEU A 8 45.99 -5.28 17.90
C LEU A 8 45.04 -4.11 17.54
N SER A 9 45.58 -3.07 16.91
CA SER A 9 44.83 -1.91 16.44
C SER A 9 43.86 -2.29 15.30
N PHE A 10 44.23 -3.22 14.42
CA PHE A 10 43.38 -3.69 13.33
C PHE A 10 42.22 -4.57 13.82
N VAL A 11 42.45 -5.38 14.87
CA VAL A 11 41.39 -6.20 15.49
C VAL A 11 40.37 -5.33 16.22
N LEU A 12 40.76 -4.22 16.84
CA LEU A 12 39.85 -3.27 17.50
C LEU A 12 38.96 -2.49 16.52
N LEU A 13 39.36 -2.34 15.26
CA LEU A 13 38.57 -1.67 14.23
C LEU A 13 37.51 -2.60 13.59
N ALA A 14 37.66 -3.93 13.73
CA ALA A 14 36.75 -4.91 13.15
C ALA A 14 35.52 -5.18 14.02
N THR A 15 35.47 -4.74 15.28
CA THR A 15 34.35 -4.99 16.20
C THR A 15 33.32 -3.84 16.29
N SER A 16 33.47 -2.80 15.44
CA SER A 16 32.68 -1.55 15.54
C SER A 16 31.35 -1.55 14.78
N CYS A 17 30.94 -2.63 14.14
CA CYS A 17 29.75 -2.58 13.29
C CYS A 17 28.40 -2.69 14.02
N ASP A 18 28.35 -3.13 15.28
CA ASP A 18 27.09 -3.36 15.98
C ASP A 18 26.59 -2.19 16.83
N TRP A 19 27.44 -1.18 17.08
CA TRP A 19 27.07 -0.02 17.92
C TRP A 19 26.23 1.04 17.18
N LEU A 20 26.15 0.99 15.84
CA LEU A 20 25.40 1.99 15.06
C LEU A 20 23.98 1.56 14.69
N ALA A 21 23.54 0.37 15.07
CA ALA A 21 22.15 -0.03 14.92
C ALA A 21 21.29 0.63 16.02
N ILE A 22 21.05 1.93 15.88
CA ILE A 22 20.04 2.64 16.69
C ILE A 22 18.68 2.26 16.10
N THR A 23 18.02 1.26 16.68
CA THR A 23 16.57 1.09 16.49
C THR A 23 15.89 2.31 17.11
N PRO A 24 15.07 3.06 16.37
CA PRO A 24 14.29 4.15 16.96
C PRO A 24 13.46 3.59 18.12
N GLU A 25 13.49 4.24 19.27
CA GLU A 25 12.82 3.82 20.52
C GLU A 25 11.30 3.57 20.35
N ASN A 26 10.72 4.05 19.24
CA ASN A 26 9.31 3.92 18.89
C ASN A 26 9.05 3.03 17.65
N SER A 27 10.04 2.30 17.13
CA SER A 27 9.80 1.30 16.09
C SER A 27 9.59 -0.05 16.74
N ILE A 28 8.39 -0.59 16.61
CA ILE A 28 8.12 -1.99 16.90
C ILE A 28 8.86 -2.79 15.83
N ASP A 29 9.73 -3.71 16.24
CA ASP A 29 10.38 -4.62 15.31
C ASP A 29 9.29 -5.44 14.58
N GLU A 30 9.46 -5.65 13.30
CA GLU A 30 8.49 -6.38 12.49
C GLU A 30 8.25 -7.79 13.04
N ASP A 31 9.32 -8.44 13.51
CA ASP A 31 9.27 -9.77 14.10
C ASP A 31 8.44 -9.78 15.40
N ASP A 32 8.42 -8.69 16.16
CA ASP A 32 7.62 -8.56 17.39
C ASP A 32 6.15 -8.19 17.09
N LEU A 33 5.90 -7.50 15.99
CA LEU A 33 4.54 -7.04 15.64
C LEU A 33 3.58 -8.20 15.41
N PHE A 34 4.03 -9.28 14.77
CA PHE A 34 3.20 -10.43 14.40
C PHE A 34 3.27 -11.60 15.40
N THR A 35 3.56 -11.31 16.67
CA THR A 35 3.60 -12.33 17.75
C THR A 35 2.35 -12.37 18.60
N THR A 36 1.54 -11.31 18.62
CA THR A 36 0.35 -11.18 19.48
C THR A 36 -0.87 -10.68 18.71
N GLY A 37 -2.07 -11.02 19.18
CA GLY A 37 -3.32 -10.50 18.59
C GLY A 37 -3.39 -8.97 18.61
N TYR A 38 -2.83 -8.32 19.62
CA TYR A 38 -2.70 -6.86 19.67
C TYR A 38 -1.84 -6.32 18.54
N GLY A 39 -0.73 -6.96 18.22
CA GLY A 39 0.15 -6.59 17.12
C GLY A 39 -0.57 -6.70 15.77
N PHE A 40 -1.31 -7.81 15.54
CA PHE A 40 -2.13 -7.96 14.34
C PHE A 40 -3.21 -6.88 14.22
N ARG A 41 -3.87 -6.54 15.33
CA ARG A 41 -4.88 -5.46 15.35
C ARG A 41 -4.25 -4.12 15.02
N ASN A 42 -3.07 -3.83 15.53
CA ASN A 42 -2.34 -2.59 15.21
C ASN A 42 -1.89 -2.55 13.75
N ALA A 43 -1.41 -3.65 13.19
CA ALA A 43 -1.07 -3.75 11.78
C ALA A 43 -2.29 -3.47 10.90
N LEU A 44 -3.45 -4.05 11.23
CA LEU A 44 -4.69 -3.83 10.51
C LEU A 44 -5.18 -2.37 10.66
N ASN A 45 -5.06 -1.77 11.84
CA ASN A 45 -5.35 -0.35 12.03
C ASN A 45 -4.44 0.55 11.17
N GLY A 46 -3.16 0.19 11.03
CA GLY A 46 -2.22 0.86 10.12
C GLY A 46 -2.67 0.79 8.66
N VAL A 47 -3.21 -0.34 8.22
CA VAL A 47 -3.83 -0.52 6.91
C VAL A 47 -5.02 0.43 6.72
N TYR A 48 -5.94 0.49 7.68
CA TYR A 48 -7.09 1.42 7.62
C TYR A 48 -6.65 2.89 7.60
N LEU A 49 -5.65 3.26 8.40
CA LEU A 49 -5.11 4.62 8.40
C LEU A 49 -4.52 4.99 7.04
N LYS A 50 -3.81 4.06 6.38
CA LYS A 50 -3.23 4.33 5.05
C LYS A 50 -4.29 4.38 3.97
N ILE A 51 -5.33 3.54 4.03
CA ILE A 51 -6.50 3.63 3.14
C ILE A 51 -7.21 4.97 3.31
N GLY A 52 -7.37 5.45 4.55
CA GLY A 52 -7.98 6.75 4.88
C GLY A 52 -7.06 7.97 4.64
N SER A 53 -5.84 7.79 4.16
CA SER A 53 -4.92 8.90 3.87
C SER A 53 -5.36 9.71 2.64
N ARG A 54 -4.78 10.90 2.48
CA ARG A 54 -5.00 11.77 1.31
C ARG A 54 -4.68 11.06 -0.01
N ASP A 55 -3.69 10.17 0.01
CA ASP A 55 -3.25 9.45 -1.16
C ASP A 55 -4.33 8.54 -1.76
N LEU A 56 -5.25 8.05 -0.91
CA LEU A 56 -6.35 7.19 -1.30
C LEU A 56 -7.72 7.80 -0.95
N TYR A 57 -8.49 7.18 -0.05
CA TYR A 57 -9.88 7.54 0.23
C TYR A 57 -10.06 8.82 1.06
N GLY A 58 -9.02 9.31 1.74
CA GLY A 58 -9.08 10.58 2.43
C GLY A 58 -9.22 11.78 1.48
N GLU A 59 -8.75 11.65 0.22
CA GLU A 59 -8.89 12.71 -0.78
C GLU A 59 -8.99 12.17 -2.21
N ASN A 60 -7.94 11.50 -2.74
CA ASN A 60 -7.81 11.24 -4.17
C ASN A 60 -8.90 10.33 -4.75
N LEU A 61 -9.28 9.27 -4.03
CA LEU A 61 -10.30 8.29 -4.46
C LEU A 61 -11.73 8.66 -4.02
N SER A 62 -11.92 9.79 -3.37
CA SER A 62 -13.21 10.24 -2.87
C SER A 62 -13.60 11.61 -3.45
N TRP A 63 -13.48 12.67 -2.64
CA TRP A 63 -13.91 14.02 -2.99
C TRP A 63 -12.86 14.84 -3.75
N GLY A 64 -11.59 14.45 -3.73
CA GLY A 64 -10.49 15.18 -4.35
C GLY A 64 -10.35 14.87 -5.85
N PHE A 65 -9.31 14.14 -6.25
CA PHE A 65 -8.94 13.96 -7.65
C PHE A 65 -10.05 13.37 -8.53
N LEU A 66 -10.63 12.22 -8.14
CA LEU A 66 -11.67 11.58 -8.98
C LEU A 66 -12.97 12.39 -9.04
N SER A 67 -13.42 12.93 -7.92
CA SER A 67 -14.65 13.73 -7.88
C SER A 67 -14.49 15.05 -8.60
N ALA A 68 -13.36 15.73 -8.42
CA ALA A 68 -13.07 16.99 -9.10
C ALA A 68 -12.95 16.80 -10.63
N ALA A 69 -12.31 15.71 -11.07
CA ALA A 69 -12.23 15.35 -12.49
C ALA A 69 -13.62 15.07 -13.09
N ALA A 70 -14.45 14.28 -12.38
CA ALA A 70 -15.81 14.00 -12.85
C ALA A 70 -16.68 15.26 -12.90
N GLN A 71 -16.58 16.13 -11.91
CA GLN A 71 -17.32 17.40 -11.89
C GLN A 71 -16.88 18.32 -13.04
N GLU A 72 -15.59 18.43 -13.31
CA GLU A 72 -15.04 19.21 -14.41
C GLU A 72 -15.53 18.68 -15.76
N TYR A 73 -15.53 17.36 -15.94
CA TYR A 73 -16.04 16.69 -17.15
C TYR A 73 -17.53 16.92 -17.38
N LEU A 74 -18.36 16.90 -16.32
CA LEU A 74 -19.81 17.08 -16.40
C LEU A 74 -20.21 18.57 -16.53
N THR A 75 -19.31 19.48 -16.22
CA THR A 75 -19.57 20.90 -16.30
C THR A 75 -19.05 21.42 -17.64
N ASP A 76 -19.90 22.06 -18.43
CA ASP A 76 -19.47 22.71 -19.68
C ASP A 76 -18.46 23.82 -19.34
N ASN A 77 -17.20 23.53 -19.55
CA ASN A 77 -16.05 24.36 -19.18
C ASN A 77 -15.93 25.67 -19.95
N SER A 78 -16.73 25.89 -20.97
CA SER A 78 -16.77 27.16 -21.71
C SER A 78 -17.16 28.34 -20.80
N GLN A 79 -17.86 28.08 -19.71
CA GLN A 79 -18.36 29.13 -18.80
C GLN A 79 -17.55 29.23 -17.47
N GLN A 80 -16.80 28.22 -17.07
CA GLN A 80 -16.11 28.15 -15.76
C GLN A 80 -14.60 28.34 -15.81
N GLY A 81 -14.05 28.76 -16.90
CA GLY A 81 -12.62 28.75 -17.26
C GLY A 81 -11.63 29.47 -16.33
N GLN A 82 -12.04 30.04 -15.19
CA GLN A 82 -11.12 30.82 -14.36
C GLN A 82 -10.77 30.21 -13.00
N ASN A 83 -11.53 29.22 -12.50
CA ASN A 83 -11.34 28.67 -11.14
C ASN A 83 -11.01 27.18 -11.07
N SER A 84 -11.02 26.45 -12.19
CA SER A 84 -10.71 25.04 -12.15
C SER A 84 -9.21 24.81 -12.07
N VAL A 85 -8.81 23.92 -11.19
CA VAL A 85 -7.41 23.54 -11.01
C VAL A 85 -6.95 22.74 -12.23
N GLN A 86 -5.76 23.02 -12.77
CA GLN A 86 -5.25 22.39 -14.00
C GLN A 86 -5.32 20.84 -13.94
N ILE A 87 -5.06 20.25 -12.77
CA ILE A 87 -5.14 18.81 -12.60
C ILE A 87 -6.55 18.24 -12.87
N SER A 88 -7.61 18.94 -12.46
CA SER A 88 -8.99 18.50 -12.69
C SER A 88 -9.35 18.59 -14.16
N LYS A 89 -8.88 19.62 -14.89
CA LYS A 89 -9.06 19.78 -16.32
C LYS A 89 -8.36 18.68 -17.10
N ASP A 90 -7.07 18.47 -16.82
CA ASP A 90 -6.29 17.43 -17.48
C ASP A 90 -6.90 16.03 -17.27
N ALA A 91 -7.38 15.76 -16.06
CA ALA A 91 -8.03 14.49 -15.76
C ALA A 91 -9.38 14.33 -16.47
N ALA A 92 -10.19 15.39 -16.54
CA ALA A 92 -11.46 15.42 -17.27
C ALA A 92 -11.28 15.24 -18.78
N ASP A 93 -10.20 15.79 -19.33
CA ASP A 93 -9.81 15.67 -20.74
C ASP A 93 -9.03 14.37 -21.03
N PHE A 94 -8.90 13.46 -20.05
CA PHE A 94 -8.16 12.21 -20.16
C PHE A 94 -6.66 12.37 -20.47
N ILE A 95 -6.06 13.50 -20.07
CA ILE A 95 -4.63 13.78 -20.23
C ILE A 95 -3.87 13.23 -19.01
N TYR A 96 -3.72 11.90 -18.94
CA TYR A 96 -3.14 11.22 -17.79
C TYR A 96 -1.61 11.29 -17.69
N ASN A 97 -0.93 11.72 -18.75
CA ASN A 97 0.52 11.85 -18.80
C ASN A 97 1.02 13.29 -18.60
N SER A 98 0.14 14.21 -18.19
CA SER A 98 0.55 15.58 -17.88
C SER A 98 1.35 15.64 -16.57
N THR A 99 2.12 16.71 -16.39
CA THR A 99 2.88 16.97 -15.16
C THR A 99 1.98 17.19 -13.95
N SER A 100 0.69 17.46 -14.15
CA SER A 100 -0.30 17.66 -13.10
C SER A 100 -0.98 16.35 -12.67
N THR A 101 -1.35 15.47 -13.60
CA THR A 101 -2.11 14.25 -13.34
C THR A 101 -1.23 13.04 -13.02
N GLN A 102 -0.12 12.88 -13.75
CA GLN A 102 0.75 11.71 -13.61
C GLN A 102 1.23 11.45 -12.16
N PRO A 103 1.69 12.45 -11.38
CA PRO A 103 2.14 12.20 -10.00
C PRO A 103 1.02 11.68 -9.10
N VAL A 104 -0.21 12.16 -9.27
CA VAL A 104 -1.36 11.72 -8.45
C VAL A 104 -1.75 10.29 -8.82
N ILE A 105 -1.83 9.98 -10.11
CA ILE A 105 -2.14 8.64 -10.60
C ILE A 105 -1.09 7.63 -10.11
N GLN A 106 0.19 8.00 -10.18
CA GLN A 106 1.29 7.19 -9.66
C GLN A 106 1.18 6.99 -8.15
N THR A 107 0.88 8.06 -7.39
CA THR A 107 0.68 7.98 -5.94
C THR A 107 -0.45 7.01 -5.57
N ILE A 108 -1.58 7.07 -6.28
CA ILE A 108 -2.71 6.16 -6.07
C ILE A 108 -2.25 4.70 -6.29
N TRP A 109 -1.59 4.43 -7.41
CA TRP A 109 -1.08 3.10 -7.76
C TRP A 109 -0.12 2.55 -6.71
N GLU A 110 0.93 3.29 -6.42
CA GLU A 110 1.99 2.88 -5.49
C GLU A 110 1.45 2.67 -4.07
N THR A 111 0.57 3.58 -3.62
CA THR A 111 -0.02 3.49 -2.28
C THR A 111 -0.94 2.29 -2.16
N GLN A 112 -1.79 2.00 -3.15
CA GLN A 112 -2.65 0.82 -3.13
C GLN A 112 -1.85 -0.48 -3.05
N TYR A 113 -0.79 -0.63 -3.87
CA TYR A 113 0.06 -1.81 -3.79
C TYR A 113 0.88 -1.90 -2.50
N SER A 114 1.30 -0.78 -1.94
CA SER A 114 1.95 -0.75 -0.61
C SER A 114 1.00 -1.25 0.49
N VAL A 115 -0.27 -0.82 0.45
CA VAL A 115 -1.29 -1.29 1.40
C VAL A 115 -1.58 -2.78 1.21
N ILE A 116 -1.71 -3.25 -0.03
CA ILE A 116 -1.90 -4.68 -0.34
C ILE A 116 -0.72 -5.51 0.20
N ALA A 117 0.51 -5.03 0.07
CA ALA A 117 1.67 -5.72 0.62
C ALA A 117 1.59 -5.86 2.15
N ASN A 118 1.18 -4.81 2.87
CA ASN A 118 0.99 -4.87 4.33
C ASN A 118 -0.16 -5.80 4.73
N ILE A 119 -1.25 -5.84 3.96
CA ILE A 119 -2.36 -6.78 4.16
C ILE A 119 -1.86 -8.22 3.97
N ASN A 120 -1.06 -8.48 2.93
CA ASN A 120 -0.50 -9.80 2.69
C ASN A 120 0.39 -10.29 3.84
N LYS A 121 1.18 -9.40 4.47
CA LYS A 121 1.92 -9.74 5.69
C LYS A 121 0.99 -10.22 6.81
N ILE A 122 -0.11 -9.52 7.06
CA ILE A 122 -1.10 -9.94 8.07
C ILE A 122 -1.60 -11.35 7.74
N ILE A 123 -2.00 -11.59 6.49
CA ILE A 123 -2.54 -12.88 6.06
C ILE A 123 -1.50 -14.01 6.18
N GLU A 124 -0.24 -13.76 5.81
CA GLU A 124 0.83 -14.75 5.85
C GLU A 124 1.20 -15.17 7.28
N HIS A 125 1.15 -14.23 8.23
CA HIS A 125 1.58 -14.49 9.60
C HIS A 125 0.46 -14.99 10.51
N ILE A 126 -0.80 -14.60 10.28
CA ILE A 126 -1.88 -14.83 11.25
C ILE A 126 -2.16 -16.31 11.51
N ASP A 127 -2.00 -17.18 10.52
CA ASP A 127 -2.25 -18.61 10.68
C ASP A 127 -1.22 -19.32 11.56
N ASN A 128 -0.02 -18.75 11.68
CA ASN A 128 1.10 -19.29 12.43
C ASN A 128 1.02 -18.99 13.93
N ILE A 129 0.11 -18.11 14.36
CA ILE A 129 -0.01 -17.67 15.76
C ILE A 129 -1.14 -18.42 16.44
N ASP A 130 -0.86 -18.88 17.67
CA ASP A 130 -1.86 -19.60 18.47
C ASP A 130 -3.02 -18.65 18.85
N LYS A 131 -4.22 -19.18 18.85
CA LYS A 131 -5.42 -18.41 19.20
C LYS A 131 -5.42 -17.85 20.62
N SER A 132 -4.62 -18.43 21.53
CA SER A 132 -4.47 -17.91 22.89
C SER A 132 -3.79 -16.55 22.97
N GLU A 133 -3.09 -16.13 21.91
CA GLU A 133 -2.47 -14.81 21.79
C GLU A 133 -3.49 -13.71 21.45
N PHE A 134 -4.74 -14.07 21.14
CA PHE A 134 -5.82 -13.13 20.82
C PHE A 134 -6.78 -13.00 22.01
N ALA A 135 -7.19 -11.76 22.33
CA ALA A 135 -8.05 -11.47 23.49
C ALA A 135 -9.39 -12.22 23.46
N PHE A 136 -9.95 -12.43 22.27
CA PHE A 136 -11.18 -13.19 22.05
C PHE A 136 -10.92 -14.52 21.31
N GLY A 137 -9.71 -15.04 21.41
CA GLY A 137 -9.34 -16.34 20.87
C GLY A 137 -9.53 -16.45 19.35
N GLU A 138 -10.11 -17.58 18.93
CA GLU A 138 -10.32 -17.92 17.53
C GLU A 138 -11.21 -16.90 16.79
N ASP A 139 -12.20 -16.34 17.48
CA ASP A 139 -13.16 -15.40 16.86
C ASP A 139 -12.45 -14.11 16.45
N GLU A 140 -11.57 -13.56 17.28
CA GLU A 140 -10.81 -12.36 16.94
C GLU A 140 -9.80 -12.65 15.83
N LYS A 141 -9.09 -13.78 15.90
CA LYS A 141 -8.17 -14.23 14.86
C LYS A 141 -8.85 -14.29 13.49
N ASN A 142 -10.01 -14.95 13.44
CA ASN A 142 -10.80 -15.09 12.22
C ASN A 142 -11.35 -13.74 11.72
N LEU A 143 -11.76 -12.85 12.63
CA LEU A 143 -12.23 -11.52 12.28
C LEU A 143 -11.13 -10.70 11.60
N ILE A 144 -9.93 -10.62 12.20
CA ILE A 144 -8.79 -9.91 11.62
C ILE A 144 -8.43 -10.47 10.23
N LYS A 145 -8.41 -11.79 10.12
CA LYS A 145 -8.14 -12.47 8.84
C LYS A 145 -9.19 -12.13 7.78
N ALA A 146 -10.46 -12.17 8.14
CA ALA A 146 -11.56 -11.83 7.22
C ALA A 146 -11.51 -10.37 6.77
N GLU A 147 -11.25 -9.44 7.69
CA GLU A 147 -11.07 -8.02 7.36
C GLU A 147 -9.89 -7.83 6.39
N ALA A 148 -8.76 -8.49 6.63
CA ALA A 148 -7.59 -8.43 5.74
C ALA A 148 -7.92 -8.91 4.32
N TYR A 149 -8.61 -10.04 4.18
CA TYR A 149 -9.05 -10.54 2.87
C TYR A 149 -10.03 -9.59 2.18
N ALA A 150 -10.99 -9.04 2.91
CA ALA A 150 -11.97 -8.09 2.37
C ALA A 150 -11.28 -6.81 1.86
N LEU A 151 -10.34 -6.25 2.63
CA LEU A 151 -9.58 -5.06 2.22
C LEU A 151 -8.68 -5.33 1.02
N ARG A 152 -8.04 -6.52 0.95
CA ARG A 152 -7.25 -6.91 -0.22
C ARG A 152 -8.10 -7.00 -1.48
N ALA A 153 -9.27 -7.61 -1.38
CA ALA A 153 -10.20 -7.71 -2.49
C ALA A 153 -10.70 -6.33 -2.95
N MET A 154 -11.06 -5.45 -2.00
CA MET A 154 -11.49 -4.08 -2.29
C MET A 154 -10.41 -3.29 -3.05
N LEU A 155 -9.16 -3.33 -2.59
CA LEU A 155 -8.07 -2.59 -3.22
C LEU A 155 -7.72 -3.13 -4.62
N HIS A 156 -7.71 -4.45 -4.82
CA HIS A 156 -7.53 -5.01 -6.17
C HIS A 156 -8.69 -4.65 -7.10
N PHE A 157 -9.92 -4.62 -6.58
CA PHE A 157 -11.07 -4.18 -7.37
C PHE A 157 -10.97 -2.69 -7.74
N ASP A 158 -10.48 -1.84 -6.84
CA ASP A 158 -10.23 -0.43 -7.15
C ASP A 158 -9.15 -0.25 -8.21
N LEU A 159 -8.04 -0.98 -8.08
CA LEU A 159 -7.01 -1.00 -9.12
C LEU A 159 -7.60 -1.42 -10.47
N LEU A 160 -8.43 -2.46 -10.49
CA LEU A 160 -9.09 -2.93 -11.70
C LEU A 160 -9.98 -1.84 -12.33
N ARG A 161 -10.81 -1.17 -11.52
CA ARG A 161 -11.68 -0.09 -12.01
C ARG A 161 -10.93 1.11 -12.55
N LEU A 162 -9.77 1.42 -11.96
CA LEU A 162 -9.01 2.62 -12.28
C LEU A 162 -8.04 2.42 -13.44
N PHE A 163 -7.45 1.23 -13.56
CA PHE A 163 -6.30 0.98 -14.43
C PHE A 163 -6.53 -0.08 -15.52
N ALA A 164 -7.69 -0.73 -15.53
CA ALA A 164 -8.07 -1.67 -16.58
C ALA A 164 -9.28 -1.16 -17.39
N PRO A 165 -9.40 -1.55 -18.67
CA PRO A 165 -10.60 -1.25 -19.43
C PRO A 165 -11.80 -2.01 -18.89
N ALA A 166 -13.01 -1.54 -19.23
CA ALA A 166 -14.22 -2.25 -18.88
C ALA A 166 -14.19 -3.70 -19.44
N PRO A 167 -14.71 -4.69 -18.70
CA PRO A 167 -14.69 -6.12 -19.13
C PRO A 167 -15.29 -6.34 -20.52
N ALA A 168 -16.31 -5.54 -20.90
CA ALA A 168 -16.94 -5.61 -22.22
C ALA A 168 -15.99 -5.22 -23.38
N THR A 169 -14.93 -4.43 -23.07
CA THR A 169 -13.99 -3.95 -24.10
C THR A 169 -12.90 -4.98 -24.40
N ASN A 170 -12.32 -5.57 -23.36
CA ASN A 170 -11.30 -6.62 -23.50
C ASN A 170 -11.29 -7.54 -22.26
N PRO A 171 -12.13 -8.57 -22.25
CA PRO A 171 -12.29 -9.45 -21.09
C PRO A 171 -11.06 -10.34 -20.81
N THR A 172 -10.23 -10.59 -21.81
CA THR A 172 -9.07 -11.50 -21.71
C THR A 172 -7.75 -10.77 -21.56
N GLY A 173 -7.76 -9.45 -21.60
CA GLY A 173 -6.54 -8.64 -21.43
C GLY A 173 -6.03 -8.71 -19.98
N THR A 174 -4.71 -8.75 -19.82
CA THR A 174 -4.03 -8.73 -18.51
C THR A 174 -3.48 -7.35 -18.25
N TYR A 175 -3.92 -6.70 -17.18
CA TYR A 175 -3.61 -5.29 -16.92
C TYR A 175 -2.96 -5.03 -15.58
N LEU A 176 -3.20 -5.91 -14.59
CA LEU A 176 -2.82 -5.68 -13.20
C LEU A 176 -2.09 -6.88 -12.63
N PRO A 177 -0.98 -6.68 -11.91
CA PRO A 177 -0.39 -7.73 -11.09
C PRO A 177 -1.33 -8.05 -9.93
N TYR A 178 -1.79 -9.29 -9.84
CA TYR A 178 -2.55 -9.77 -8.67
C TYR A 178 -1.56 -10.24 -7.60
N ARG A 179 -1.49 -9.53 -6.49
CA ARG A 179 -0.50 -9.78 -5.43
C ARG A 179 -1.14 -10.46 -4.23
N GLU A 180 -0.75 -11.71 -3.99
CA GLU A 180 -1.22 -12.51 -2.85
C GLU A 180 -0.19 -12.64 -1.74
N LYS A 181 1.07 -12.31 -2.03
CA LYS A 181 2.19 -12.44 -1.09
C LYS A 181 2.89 -11.10 -0.87
N PHE A 182 3.47 -10.97 0.31
CA PHE A 182 4.44 -9.91 0.59
C PHE A 182 5.77 -10.23 -0.12
N GLY A 183 6.42 -9.23 -0.70
CA GLY A 183 7.74 -9.39 -1.32
C GLY A 183 7.93 -8.53 -2.57
N PRO A 184 9.15 -8.52 -3.13
CA PRO A 184 9.47 -7.75 -4.32
C PRO A 184 8.94 -8.38 -5.61
N GLU A 185 8.42 -9.61 -5.55
CA GLU A 185 7.95 -10.33 -6.73
C GLU A 185 6.72 -9.63 -7.34
N ILE A 186 6.77 -9.45 -8.65
CA ILE A 186 5.60 -8.97 -9.39
C ILE A 186 4.61 -10.12 -9.43
N GLY A 187 3.40 -9.93 -8.90
CA GLY A 187 2.35 -10.94 -8.95
C GLY A 187 1.99 -11.32 -10.39
N GLU A 188 1.33 -12.47 -10.54
CA GLU A 188 0.81 -12.90 -11.84
C GLU A 188 -0.19 -11.86 -12.37
N GLN A 189 -0.08 -11.54 -13.65
CA GLN A 189 -1.05 -10.66 -14.31
C GLN A 189 -2.26 -11.50 -14.70
N LEU A 190 -3.37 -11.27 -14.00
CA LEU A 190 -4.64 -11.94 -14.29
C LEU A 190 -5.47 -11.15 -15.30
N SER A 191 -6.32 -11.87 -16.04
CA SER A 191 -7.31 -11.24 -16.91
C SER A 191 -8.42 -10.57 -16.10
N VAL A 192 -9.15 -9.62 -16.73
CA VAL A 192 -10.27 -8.91 -16.09
C VAL A 192 -11.40 -9.87 -15.65
N THR A 193 -11.47 -11.05 -16.24
CA THR A 193 -12.50 -12.08 -15.98
C THR A 193 -11.98 -13.31 -15.25
N ALA A 194 -10.73 -13.25 -14.73
CA ALA A 194 -10.12 -14.37 -14.01
C ALA A 194 -10.63 -14.50 -12.57
#